data_2fbc5d0d2ce7392c853b44f59f688c87
#
_entry.id   2fbc5d0d2ce7392c853b44f59f688c87
#
_cell.length_a   1.000
_cell.length_b   1.000
_cell.length_c   1.000
_cell.angle_alpha   90.00
_cell.angle_beta   90.00
_cell.angle_gamma   90.00
#
_symmetry.space_group_name_H-M   'P 1'
#
loop_
_entity.id
_entity.type
_entity.pdbx_description
1 polymer ?
#
loop_
_entity_poly.entity_id
_entity_poly.type
_entity_poly.pdbx_seq_one_letter_code
_entity_poly.pdbx_strand_id
1 'polypeptide(L)'
;SPMAEAVFNRFAEEKGLAVRAESMGTTTVTGMPVSENSVEVCKEIGIDISDMHSTAYSDKKLDEYDKFYCMSTSHKFFLMTQCAVPADKIEVINVADPYMCGVEVYRQCRDEICSAVKEILKQYEN
;
A
#
# COMPACT_ATOMS: atom_id res chain seq x y z
N SER A 1 0.51 -2.65 2.40
CA SER A 1 1.56 -1.93 3.11
C SER A 1 1.01 -0.64 3.70
N PRO A 2 1.10 -0.46 5.00
CA PRO A 2 0.68 0.80 5.63
C PRO A 2 1.40 2.02 5.06
N MET A 3 2.66 1.89 4.66
CA MET A 3 3.40 2.97 4.02
C MET A 3 2.73 3.40 2.72
N ALA A 4 2.36 2.45 1.87
CA ALA A 4 1.70 2.74 0.59
C ALA A 4 0.33 3.39 0.81
N GLU A 5 -0.44 2.91 1.79
CA GLU A 5 -1.72 3.51 2.15
C GLU A 5 -1.54 4.97 2.54
N ALA A 6 -0.60 5.26 3.43
CA ALA A 6 -0.36 6.62 3.93
C ALA A 6 0.11 7.56 2.83
N VAL A 7 1.03 7.11 1.98
CA VAL A 7 1.53 7.89 0.85
C VAL A 7 0.39 8.21 -0.14
N PHE A 8 -0.39 7.19 -0.48
CA PHE A 8 -1.52 7.36 -1.40
C PHE A 8 -2.52 8.41 -0.88
N ASN A 9 -2.93 8.26 0.37
CA ASN A 9 -3.92 9.14 0.96
C ASN A 9 -3.40 10.57 1.10
N ARG A 10 -2.14 10.75 1.46
CA ARG A 10 -1.54 12.08 1.55
C ARG A 10 -1.50 12.75 0.18
N PHE A 11 -1.03 12.06 -0.84
CA PHE A 11 -0.91 12.64 -2.18
C PHE A 11 -2.29 12.92 -2.79
N ALA A 12 -3.26 12.03 -2.58
CA ALA A 12 -4.63 12.25 -3.05
C ALA A 12 -5.25 13.49 -2.39
N GLU A 13 -5.06 13.65 -1.09
CA GLU A 13 -5.55 14.81 -0.34
C GLU A 13 -4.93 16.10 -0.84
N GLU A 14 -3.62 16.11 -1.07
CA GLU A 14 -2.91 17.29 -1.58
C GLU A 14 -3.39 17.71 -2.96
N LYS A 15 -3.88 16.75 -3.76
CA LYS A 15 -4.43 17.02 -5.09
C LYS A 15 -5.94 17.28 -5.08
N GLY A 16 -6.57 17.23 -3.93
CA GLY A 16 -8.02 17.39 -3.82
C GLY A 16 -8.83 16.26 -4.43
N LEU A 17 -8.26 15.06 -4.51
CA LEU A 17 -8.95 13.90 -5.07
C LEU A 17 -9.73 13.16 -3.98
N ALA A 18 -10.91 12.66 -4.33
CA ALA A 18 -11.80 11.99 -3.40
C ALA A 18 -11.45 10.51 -3.15
N VAL A 19 -10.46 9.98 -3.88
CA VAL A 19 -10.06 8.58 -3.74
C VAL A 19 -9.31 8.34 -2.43
N ARG A 20 -9.52 7.17 -1.83
CA ARG A 20 -8.87 6.78 -0.58
C ARG A 20 -8.38 5.34 -0.70
N ALA A 21 -7.26 5.06 -0.07
CA ALA A 21 -6.68 3.73 -0.04
C ALA A 21 -6.74 3.14 1.37
N GLU A 22 -6.84 1.83 1.41
CA GLU A 22 -6.64 1.03 2.62
C GLU A 22 -5.67 -0.09 2.26
N SER A 23 -4.88 -0.54 3.22
CA SER A 23 -3.90 -1.60 2.99
C SER A 23 -4.28 -2.88 3.74
N MET A 24 -3.79 -4.00 3.23
CA MET A 24 -3.98 -5.29 3.86
C MET A 24 -2.80 -6.21 3.53
N GLY A 25 -2.61 -7.23 4.36
CA GLY A 25 -1.57 -8.23 4.14
C GLY A 25 -2.19 -9.61 3.90
N THR A 26 -1.54 -10.42 3.06
CA THR A 26 -1.99 -11.78 2.76
C THR A 26 -1.50 -12.80 3.80
N THR A 27 -0.43 -12.47 4.52
CA THR A 27 0.16 -13.34 5.55
C THR A 27 0.26 -12.67 6.91
N THR A 28 -0.37 -11.51 7.07
CA THR A 28 -0.26 -10.64 8.23
C THR A 28 -1.37 -10.90 9.22
N VAL A 29 -1.07 -10.72 10.50
CA VAL A 29 -2.05 -10.69 11.60
C VAL A 29 -2.49 -9.24 11.80
N THR A 30 -3.78 -9.03 12.00
CA THR A 30 -4.33 -7.70 12.27
C THR A 30 -3.84 -7.16 13.61
N GLY A 31 -3.53 -5.86 13.66
CA GLY A 31 -3.20 -5.17 14.90
C GLY A 31 -1.71 -5.07 15.21
N MET A 32 -0.84 -5.56 14.32
CA MET A 32 0.60 -5.44 14.51
C MET A 32 1.06 -4.02 14.19
N PRO A 33 1.97 -3.44 14.99
CA PRO A 33 2.48 -2.11 14.71
C PRO A 33 3.35 -2.12 13.44
N VAL A 34 3.43 -0.98 12.76
CA VAL A 34 4.33 -0.83 11.61
C VAL A 34 5.78 -0.84 12.09
N SER A 35 6.70 -1.25 11.21
CA SER A 35 8.12 -1.31 11.55
C SER A 35 8.69 0.08 11.83
N GLU A 36 9.69 0.15 12.72
CA GLU A 36 10.36 1.40 13.04
C GLU A 36 11.00 2.05 11.81
N ASN A 37 11.57 1.24 10.92
CA ASN A 37 12.16 1.74 9.68
C ASN A 37 11.12 2.38 8.77
N SER A 38 9.93 1.80 8.66
CA SER A 38 8.83 2.41 7.89
C SER A 38 8.42 3.75 8.47
N VAL A 39 8.29 3.83 9.78
CA VAL A 39 7.96 5.09 10.47
C VAL A 39 9.00 6.15 10.17
N GLU A 40 10.27 5.80 10.28
CA GLU A 40 11.38 6.74 10.09
C GLU A 40 11.41 7.30 8.67
N VAL A 41 11.35 6.44 7.65
CA VAL A 41 11.44 6.91 6.27
C VAL A 41 10.21 7.70 5.83
N CYS A 42 9.04 7.42 6.37
CA CYS A 42 7.86 8.24 6.10
C CYS A 42 7.95 9.59 6.78
N LYS A 43 8.49 9.64 7.98
CA LYS A 43 8.72 10.90 8.70
C LYS A 43 9.63 11.84 7.92
N GLU A 44 10.62 11.30 7.20
CA GLU A 44 11.53 12.09 6.37
C GLU A 44 10.79 12.89 5.30
N ILE A 45 9.62 12.45 4.88
CA ILE A 45 8.79 13.14 3.89
C ILE A 45 7.52 13.76 4.50
N GLY A 46 7.51 13.92 5.82
CA GLY A 46 6.43 14.60 6.53
C GLY A 46 5.18 13.77 6.76
N ILE A 47 5.28 12.45 6.68
CA ILE A 47 4.14 11.55 6.90
C ILE A 47 4.37 10.74 8.17
N ASP A 48 3.46 10.86 9.14
CA ASP A 48 3.51 10.09 10.38
C ASP A 48 2.62 8.86 10.29
N ILE A 49 3.24 7.67 10.32
CA ILE A 49 2.51 6.40 10.30
C ILE A 49 2.65 5.64 11.63
N SER A 50 3.14 6.29 12.68
CA SER A 50 3.44 5.63 13.96
C SER A 50 2.21 4.99 14.62
N ASP A 51 1.02 5.51 14.35
CA ASP A 51 -0.23 5.00 14.92
C ASP A 51 -0.92 3.96 14.03
N MET A 52 -0.36 3.64 12.87
CA MET A 52 -0.95 2.66 11.96
C MET A 52 -0.63 1.23 12.41
N HIS A 53 -1.54 0.33 12.08
CA HIS A 53 -1.40 -1.10 12.38
C HIS A 53 -1.73 -1.91 11.13
N SER A 54 -1.18 -3.14 11.08
CA SER A 54 -1.46 -4.05 9.98
C SER A 54 -2.90 -4.53 10.01
N THR A 55 -3.44 -4.89 8.84
CA THR A 55 -4.76 -5.50 8.71
C THR A 55 -4.64 -6.73 7.81
N ALA A 56 -5.13 -7.87 8.28
CA ALA A 56 -5.19 -9.09 7.47
C ALA A 56 -6.28 -8.94 6.40
N TYR A 57 -6.07 -9.54 5.23
CA TYR A 57 -7.05 -9.51 4.15
C TYR A 57 -8.41 -10.10 4.58
N SER A 58 -8.39 -11.09 5.47
CA SER A 58 -9.60 -11.75 5.96
C SER A 58 -10.50 -10.84 6.80
N ASP A 59 -9.97 -9.71 7.28
CA ASP A 59 -10.74 -8.72 8.03
C ASP A 59 -11.28 -7.60 7.14
N LYS A 60 -11.17 -7.74 5.82
CA LYS A 60 -11.65 -6.76 4.84
C LYS A 60 -12.77 -7.33 4.00
N LYS A 61 -13.72 -6.49 3.64
CA LYS A 61 -14.79 -6.83 2.70
C LYS A 61 -14.32 -6.47 1.29
N LEU A 62 -13.71 -7.43 0.60
CA LEU A 62 -13.00 -7.17 -0.66
C LEU A 62 -13.91 -6.71 -1.79
N ASP A 63 -15.20 -7.05 -1.75
CA ASP A 63 -16.16 -6.63 -2.76
C ASP A 63 -16.53 -5.15 -2.66
N GLU A 64 -16.14 -4.47 -1.60
CA GLU A 64 -16.41 -3.04 -1.41
C GLU A 64 -15.35 -2.14 -2.05
N TYR A 65 -14.25 -2.72 -2.57
CA TYR A 65 -13.16 -1.95 -3.15
C TYR A 65 -13.25 -1.92 -4.67
N ASP A 66 -12.95 -0.76 -5.25
CA ASP A 66 -13.03 -0.55 -6.69
C ASP A 66 -11.81 -1.09 -7.42
N LYS A 67 -10.64 -1.03 -6.78
CA LYS A 67 -9.36 -1.39 -7.40
C LYS A 67 -8.40 -1.92 -6.35
N PHE A 68 -7.53 -2.84 -6.77
CA PHE A 68 -6.49 -3.41 -5.92
C PHE A 68 -5.13 -3.16 -6.55
N TYR A 69 -4.19 -2.64 -5.75
CA TYR A 69 -2.81 -2.44 -6.17
C TYR A 69 -1.93 -3.38 -5.36
N CYS A 70 -1.25 -4.29 -6.06
CA CYS A 70 -0.43 -5.33 -5.44
C CYS A 70 1.05 -4.99 -5.59
N MET A 71 1.83 -5.30 -4.57
CA MET A 71 3.28 -5.10 -4.62
C MET A 71 3.97 -6.09 -5.57
N SER A 72 3.40 -7.28 -5.75
CA SER A 72 4.00 -8.33 -6.58
C SER A 72 2.94 -9.14 -7.32
N THR A 73 3.39 -9.87 -8.35
CA THR A 73 2.50 -10.77 -9.09
C THR A 73 1.97 -11.92 -8.24
N SER A 74 2.71 -12.35 -7.22
CA SER A 74 2.25 -13.39 -6.31
C SER A 74 1.04 -12.91 -5.50
N HIS A 75 0.99 -11.65 -5.11
CA HIS A 75 -0.18 -11.07 -4.44
C HIS A 75 -1.39 -11.02 -5.37
N LYS A 76 -1.17 -10.67 -6.63
CA LYS A 76 -2.24 -10.70 -7.64
C LYS A 76 -2.81 -12.10 -7.78
N PHE A 77 -1.94 -13.10 -7.91
CA PHE A 77 -2.36 -14.49 -8.03
C PHE A 77 -3.17 -14.92 -6.80
N PHE A 78 -2.72 -14.54 -5.61
CA PHE A 78 -3.44 -14.83 -4.36
C PHE A 78 -4.86 -14.22 -4.38
N LEU A 79 -4.98 -12.95 -4.75
CA LEU A 79 -6.29 -12.29 -4.80
C LEU A 79 -7.23 -12.96 -5.79
N MET A 80 -6.72 -13.37 -6.95
CA MET A 80 -7.53 -14.04 -7.98
C MET A 80 -7.96 -15.43 -7.55
N THR A 81 -7.06 -16.22 -6.98
CA THR A 81 -7.32 -17.64 -6.70
C THR A 81 -7.94 -17.89 -5.33
N GLN A 82 -7.55 -17.12 -4.33
CA GLN A 82 -8.04 -17.32 -2.96
C GLN A 82 -9.16 -16.36 -2.56
N CYS A 83 -9.27 -15.24 -3.23
CA CYS A 83 -10.25 -14.21 -2.88
C CYS A 83 -11.24 -13.94 -4.00
N ALA A 84 -11.11 -14.58 -5.15
CA ALA A 84 -11.99 -14.43 -6.31
C ALA A 84 -12.11 -12.98 -6.81
N VAL A 85 -11.05 -12.20 -6.67
CA VAL A 85 -11.02 -10.84 -7.19
C VAL A 85 -10.76 -10.87 -8.69
N PRO A 86 -11.59 -10.19 -9.51
CA PRO A 86 -11.38 -10.17 -10.95
C PRO A 86 -10.05 -9.55 -11.36
N ALA A 87 -9.37 -10.13 -12.34
CA ALA A 87 -8.06 -9.66 -12.79
C ALA A 87 -8.08 -8.21 -13.26
N ASP A 88 -9.17 -7.74 -13.85
CA ASP A 88 -9.30 -6.37 -14.34
C ASP A 88 -9.40 -5.32 -13.22
N LYS A 89 -9.59 -5.76 -11.98
CA LYS A 89 -9.56 -4.88 -10.81
C LYS A 89 -8.19 -4.82 -10.14
N ILE A 90 -7.20 -5.55 -10.65
CA ILE A 90 -5.89 -5.69 -10.00
C ILE A 90 -4.79 -5.12 -10.89
N GLU A 91 -3.95 -4.27 -10.31
CA GLU A 91 -2.74 -3.76 -10.96
C GLU A 91 -1.55 -4.09 -10.06
N VAL A 92 -0.43 -4.52 -10.67
CA VAL A 92 0.80 -4.83 -9.94
C VAL A 92 1.76 -3.66 -10.09
N ILE A 93 2.29 -3.17 -8.98
CA ILE A 93 3.20 -2.01 -8.99
C ILE A 93 4.68 -2.42 -8.82
N ASN A 94 4.96 -3.69 -8.59
CA ASN A 94 6.32 -4.26 -8.55
C ASN A 94 7.28 -3.53 -7.60
N VAL A 95 6.89 -3.41 -6.34
CA VAL A 95 7.74 -2.86 -5.29
C VAL A 95 8.16 -4.00 -4.36
N ALA A 96 9.46 -4.19 -4.18
CA ALA A 96 9.98 -5.25 -3.32
C ALA A 96 9.69 -4.96 -1.85
N ASP A 97 9.40 -6.03 -1.08
CA ASP A 97 9.17 -5.93 0.36
C ASP A 97 10.52 -5.71 1.06
N PRO A 98 10.70 -4.62 1.81
CA PRO A 98 11.95 -4.35 2.50
C PRO A 98 12.09 -5.06 3.84
N TYR A 99 11.15 -5.93 4.20
CA TYR A 99 11.13 -6.62 5.49
C TYR A 99 12.47 -7.28 5.81
N MET A 100 12.94 -7.10 7.05
CA MET A 100 14.24 -7.58 7.54
C MET A 100 15.46 -6.89 6.91
N CYS A 101 15.26 -5.84 6.11
CA CYS A 101 16.36 -5.05 5.52
C CYS A 101 16.64 -3.81 6.36
N GLY A 102 17.74 -3.12 6.05
CA GLY A 102 18.12 -1.88 6.72
C GLY A 102 17.33 -0.67 6.24
N VAL A 103 17.52 0.46 6.91
CA VAL A 103 16.76 1.69 6.65
C VAL A 103 16.94 2.20 5.22
N GLU A 104 18.10 1.98 4.61
CA GLU A 104 18.34 2.42 3.22
C GLU A 104 17.42 1.72 2.23
N VAL A 105 17.16 0.42 2.44
CA VAL A 105 16.25 -0.34 1.59
C VAL A 105 14.81 0.14 1.80
N TYR A 106 14.43 0.46 3.04
CA TYR A 106 13.13 1.05 3.34
C TYR A 106 12.97 2.42 2.66
N ARG A 107 14.03 3.22 2.64
CA ARG A 107 14.00 4.53 1.98
C ARG A 107 13.81 4.39 0.48
N GLN A 108 14.50 3.45 -0.15
CA GLN A 108 14.33 3.14 -1.55
C GLN A 108 12.91 2.65 -1.84
N CYS A 109 12.38 1.77 -1.00
CA CYS A 109 11.01 1.28 -1.11
C CYS A 109 10.00 2.43 -1.04
N ARG A 110 10.18 3.35 -0.08
CA ARG A 110 9.34 4.55 0.04
C ARG A 110 9.35 5.36 -1.25
N ASP A 111 10.52 5.58 -1.83
CA ASP A 111 10.66 6.37 -3.05
C ASP A 111 9.97 5.70 -4.24
N GLU A 112 10.08 4.37 -4.35
CA GLU A 112 9.40 3.59 -5.39
C GLU A 112 7.88 3.66 -5.21
N ILE A 113 7.40 3.57 -3.98
CA ILE A 113 5.97 3.72 -3.66
C ILE A 113 5.48 5.11 -4.04
N CYS A 114 6.23 6.15 -3.70
CA CYS A 114 5.87 7.53 -4.06
C CYS A 114 5.74 7.68 -5.57
N SER A 115 6.68 7.14 -6.34
CA SER A 115 6.64 7.19 -7.80
C SER A 115 5.44 6.44 -8.36
N ALA A 116 5.16 5.24 -7.84
CA ALA A 116 4.03 4.44 -8.27
C ALA A 116 2.69 5.14 -7.96
N VAL A 117 2.57 5.71 -6.77
CA VAL A 117 1.36 6.43 -6.35
C VAL A 117 1.10 7.64 -7.24
N LYS A 118 2.14 8.40 -7.58
CA LYS A 118 1.99 9.54 -8.48
C LYS A 118 1.42 9.12 -9.83
N GLU A 119 1.90 8.00 -10.38
CA GLU A 119 1.38 7.48 -11.65
C GLU A 119 -0.06 7.00 -11.50
N ILE A 120 -0.38 6.29 -10.43
CA ILE A 120 -1.74 5.82 -10.16
C ILE A 120 -2.73 6.98 -10.08
N LEU A 121 -2.37 8.03 -9.35
CA LEU A 121 -3.26 9.16 -9.13
C LEU A 121 -3.59 9.93 -10.40
N LYS A 122 -2.76 9.85 -11.44
CA LYS A 122 -3.06 10.44 -12.74
C LYS A 122 -4.35 9.89 -13.34
N GLN A 123 -4.72 8.64 -13.02
CA GLN A 123 -5.95 8.01 -13.51
C GLN A 123 -7.20 8.66 -12.91
N TYR A 124 -7.07 9.37 -11.81
CA TYR A 124 -8.18 10.00 -11.08
C TYR A 124 -8.22 11.51 -11.25
N GLU A 125 -7.28 12.07 -11.97
CA GLU A 125 -7.25 13.50 -12.31
C GLU A 125 -8.10 13.76 -13.54
N ASN A 126 -8.80 14.89 -13.57
CA ASN A 126 -9.61 15.30 -14.71
C ASN A 126 -8.79 16.09 -15.72
#